data_64dbe28e96c84e8787b3c2710754f250
#
_entry.id   64dbe28e96c84e8787b3c2710754f250
#
_cell.length_a   1.000
_cell.length_b   1.000
_cell.length_c   1.000
_cell.angle_alpha   90.00
_cell.angle_beta   90.00
_cell.angle_gamma   90.00
#
_symmetry.space_group_name_H-M   'P 1'
#
loop_
_entity.id
_entity.type
_entity.pdbx_description
1 polymer ?
#
loop_
_entity_poly.entity_id
_entity_poly.type
_entity_poly.pdbx_seq_one_letter_code
_entity_poly.pdbx_strand_id
1 'polypeptide(L)'
;PILRLSKERREALAAKLQYDQAQRDLEDLDGRIGVLLREKDGLRIDRIRRDALLEEKGELLKALGGETGARLARLDQQLDELEHQRREVGEAISAGRTAESALSAVLDSLDSAEDWGTWDMLGGGLMATMAKHEHLDDARAGIGWAQQCLSRFRTELADVRDMEIPQVQIGEFATFADYFFDGFFTDWYIQSRINDAQRGVEAVDSRVCEVLNRLQWMDQKLAEEQNGLKRERESLLLRSSGSD
;
A
#
# COMPACT_ATOMS: atom_id res chain seq x y z
N PRO A 1 12.61 -50.74 49.34
CA PRO A 1 13.47 -50.93 48.16
C PRO A 1 13.06 -49.94 47.08
N ILE A 2 13.93 -48.96 46.86
CA ILE A 2 13.76 -47.99 45.78
C ILE A 2 14.04 -48.75 44.50
N LEU A 3 13.00 -49.09 43.75
CA LEU A 3 13.09 -49.67 42.41
C LEU A 3 13.92 -48.71 41.56
N ARG A 4 15.17 -49.07 41.24
CA ARG A 4 16.02 -48.35 40.29
C ARG A 4 15.41 -48.53 38.90
N LEU A 5 14.63 -47.56 38.45
CA LEU A 5 14.16 -47.49 37.09
C LEU A 5 15.34 -47.44 36.13
N SER A 6 15.27 -48.15 35.00
CA SER A 6 16.28 -48.07 33.94
C SER A 6 16.40 -46.64 33.44
N LYS A 7 17.53 -46.26 32.85
CA LYS A 7 17.77 -44.93 32.32
C LYS A 7 16.66 -44.51 31.32
N GLU A 8 16.30 -45.40 30.42
CA GLU A 8 15.24 -45.20 29.42
C GLU A 8 13.87 -44.94 30.05
N ARG A 9 13.48 -45.66 31.13
CA ARG A 9 12.22 -45.42 31.83
C ARG A 9 12.21 -44.06 32.54
N ARG A 10 13.34 -43.58 33.02
CA ARG A 10 13.44 -42.25 33.64
C ARG A 10 13.29 -41.15 32.62
N GLU A 11 13.93 -41.31 31.45
CA GLU A 11 13.86 -40.38 30.34
C GLU A 11 12.40 -40.31 29.79
N ALA A 12 11.76 -41.46 29.60
CA ALA A 12 10.35 -41.52 29.16
C ALA A 12 9.38 -40.87 30.17
N LEU A 13 9.61 -41.05 31.48
CA LEU A 13 8.80 -40.42 32.52
C LEU A 13 9.04 -38.91 32.57
N ALA A 14 10.26 -38.45 32.41
CA ALA A 14 10.58 -37.01 32.35
C ALA A 14 9.93 -36.35 31.12
N ALA A 15 10.02 -36.99 29.96
CA ALA A 15 9.37 -36.49 28.75
C ALA A 15 7.82 -36.41 28.90
N LYS A 16 7.22 -37.45 29.54
CA LYS A 16 5.77 -37.43 29.81
C LYS A 16 5.40 -36.29 30.76
N LEU A 17 6.16 -36.06 31.83
CA LEU A 17 5.89 -34.94 32.75
C LEU A 17 6.00 -33.58 32.06
N GLN A 18 6.99 -33.41 31.19
CA GLN A 18 7.14 -32.19 30.41
C GLN A 18 5.96 -31.99 29.44
N TYR A 19 5.50 -33.06 28.79
CA TYR A 19 4.33 -33.03 27.93
C TYR A 19 3.06 -32.64 28.69
N ASP A 20 2.80 -33.31 29.84
CA ASP A 20 1.64 -33.05 30.68
C ASP A 20 1.67 -31.61 31.27
N GLN A 21 2.86 -31.07 31.52
CA GLN A 21 3.02 -29.67 31.93
C GLN A 21 2.73 -28.70 30.78
N ALA A 22 3.31 -28.95 29.61
CA ALA A 22 3.09 -28.11 28.44
C ALA A 22 1.60 -28.09 28.01
N GLN A 23 0.91 -29.22 28.16
CA GLN A 23 -0.52 -29.31 27.88
C GLN A 23 -1.34 -28.45 28.85
N ARG A 24 -1.02 -28.48 30.16
CA ARG A 24 -1.66 -27.60 31.16
C ARG A 24 -1.39 -26.13 30.90
N ASP A 25 -0.16 -25.78 30.54
CA ASP A 25 0.22 -24.41 30.22
C ASP A 25 -0.54 -23.91 28.97
N LEU A 26 -0.76 -24.79 27.99
CA LEU A 26 -1.56 -24.52 26.79
C LEU A 26 -3.04 -24.25 27.15
N GLU A 27 -3.65 -25.09 27.99
CA GLU A 27 -5.03 -24.91 28.46
C GLU A 27 -5.19 -23.60 29.25
N ASP A 28 -4.22 -23.24 30.11
CA ASP A 28 -4.23 -21.96 30.84
C ASP A 28 -4.10 -20.75 29.88
N LEU A 29 -3.21 -20.84 28.88
CA LEU A 29 -3.05 -19.81 27.85
C LEU A 29 -4.34 -19.62 27.05
N ASP A 30 -4.98 -20.70 26.62
CA ASP A 30 -6.26 -20.65 25.89
C ASP A 30 -7.37 -19.99 26.74
N GLY A 31 -7.43 -20.34 28.03
CA GLY A 31 -8.33 -19.68 28.96
C GLY A 31 -8.08 -18.17 29.08
N ARG A 32 -6.81 -17.76 29.20
CA ARG A 32 -6.42 -16.33 29.28
C ARG A 32 -6.72 -15.59 27.96
N ILE A 33 -6.46 -16.21 26.82
CA ILE A 33 -6.81 -15.65 25.50
C ILE A 33 -8.31 -15.42 25.42
N GLY A 34 -9.12 -16.39 25.86
CA GLY A 34 -10.59 -16.26 25.87
C GLY A 34 -11.09 -15.12 26.76
N VAL A 35 -10.46 -14.86 27.90
CA VAL A 35 -10.78 -13.69 28.76
C VAL A 35 -10.42 -12.40 28.05
N LEU A 36 -9.19 -12.27 27.54
CA LEU A 36 -8.72 -11.06 26.88
C LEU A 36 -9.52 -10.71 25.61
N LEU A 37 -9.98 -11.71 24.86
CA LEU A 37 -10.86 -11.49 23.71
C LEU A 37 -12.21 -10.90 24.12
N ARG A 38 -12.82 -11.39 25.21
CA ARG A 38 -14.08 -10.83 25.74
C ARG A 38 -13.90 -9.39 26.24
N GLU A 39 -12.82 -9.11 26.96
CA GLU A 39 -12.50 -7.73 27.41
C GLU A 39 -12.29 -6.80 26.22
N LYS A 40 -11.53 -7.23 25.21
CA LYS A 40 -11.33 -6.48 23.96
C LYS A 40 -12.66 -6.17 23.27
N ASP A 41 -13.57 -7.14 23.18
CA ASP A 41 -14.88 -6.94 22.55
C ASP A 41 -15.75 -5.98 23.36
N GLY A 42 -15.72 -6.06 24.69
CA GLY A 42 -16.38 -5.10 25.57
C GLY A 42 -15.87 -3.67 25.35
N LEU A 43 -14.55 -3.48 25.38
CA LEU A 43 -13.93 -2.16 25.12
C LEU A 43 -14.25 -1.63 23.72
N ARG A 44 -14.36 -2.50 22.72
CA ARG A 44 -14.75 -2.10 21.36
C ARG A 44 -16.18 -1.57 21.31
N ILE A 45 -17.11 -2.22 22.00
CA ILE A 45 -18.51 -1.79 22.08
C ILE A 45 -18.61 -0.42 22.79
N ASP A 46 -17.92 -0.26 23.89
CA ASP A 46 -17.92 1.01 24.65
C ASP A 46 -17.31 2.16 23.83
N ARG A 47 -16.25 1.88 23.06
CA ARG A 47 -15.66 2.86 22.15
C ARG A 47 -16.64 3.28 21.06
N ILE A 48 -17.30 2.35 20.39
CA ILE A 48 -18.31 2.65 19.36
C ILE A 48 -19.43 3.52 19.94
N ARG A 49 -19.92 3.19 21.14
CA ARG A 49 -20.96 3.95 21.81
C ARG A 49 -20.49 5.36 22.17
N ARG A 50 -19.28 5.50 22.70
CA ARG A 50 -18.66 6.80 22.99
C ARG A 50 -18.54 7.65 21.73
N ASP A 51 -18.04 7.08 20.64
CA ASP A 51 -17.83 7.79 19.39
C ASP A 51 -19.17 8.25 18.79
N ALA A 52 -20.23 7.43 18.87
CA ALA A 52 -21.58 7.81 18.46
C ALA A 52 -22.15 8.96 19.29
N LEU A 53 -21.96 8.95 20.61
CA LEU A 53 -22.40 10.04 21.49
C LEU A 53 -21.63 11.34 21.25
N LEU A 54 -20.34 11.27 20.95
CA LEU A 54 -19.54 12.44 20.60
C LEU A 54 -19.99 13.04 19.27
N GLU A 55 -20.37 12.21 18.29
CA GLU A 55 -20.91 12.66 17.01
C GLU A 55 -22.27 13.36 17.21
N GLU A 56 -23.20 12.74 17.92
CA GLU A 56 -24.51 13.35 18.26
C GLU A 56 -24.32 14.69 18.98
N LYS A 57 -23.41 14.74 19.94
CA LYS A 57 -23.07 15.99 20.64
C LYS A 57 -22.51 17.04 19.66
N GLY A 58 -21.67 16.64 18.72
CA GLY A 58 -21.13 17.53 17.68
C GLY A 58 -22.24 18.17 16.85
N GLU A 59 -23.21 17.37 16.40
CA GLU A 59 -24.37 17.86 15.65
C GLU A 59 -25.20 18.84 16.47
N LEU A 60 -25.47 18.53 17.73
CA LEU A 60 -26.20 19.42 18.61
C LEU A 60 -25.49 20.76 18.84
N LEU A 61 -24.16 20.74 19.04
CA LEU A 61 -23.35 21.95 19.21
C LEU A 61 -23.33 22.81 17.93
N LYS A 62 -23.26 22.19 16.76
CA LYS A 62 -23.36 22.90 15.48
C LYS A 62 -24.74 23.52 15.30
N ALA A 63 -25.82 22.82 15.65
CA ALA A 63 -27.18 23.31 15.57
C ALA A 63 -27.47 24.47 16.56
N LEU A 64 -26.88 24.43 17.77
CA LEU A 64 -26.99 25.51 18.74
C LEU A 64 -26.23 26.77 18.30
N GLY A 65 -25.24 26.63 17.43
CA GLY A 65 -24.44 27.74 16.95
C GLY A 65 -23.38 28.21 17.95
N GLY A 66 -23.04 29.48 17.87
CA GLY A 66 -21.97 30.05 18.70
C GLY A 66 -20.56 29.72 18.20
N GLU A 67 -19.55 30.13 18.94
CA GLU A 67 -18.13 29.99 18.54
C GLU A 67 -17.70 28.53 18.42
N THR A 68 -18.10 27.69 19.37
CA THR A 68 -17.78 26.26 19.36
C THR A 68 -18.41 25.52 18.19
N GLY A 69 -19.72 25.77 17.92
CA GLY A 69 -20.40 25.18 16.78
C GLY A 69 -19.79 25.58 15.45
N ALA A 70 -19.45 26.87 15.29
CA ALA A 70 -18.77 27.37 14.10
C ALA A 70 -17.36 26.80 13.94
N ARG A 71 -16.63 26.55 15.03
CA ARG A 71 -15.30 25.91 14.98
C ARG A 71 -15.41 24.43 14.60
N LEU A 72 -16.38 23.69 15.16
CA LEU A 72 -16.64 22.31 14.79
C LEU A 72 -17.00 22.16 13.32
N ALA A 73 -17.89 23.02 12.80
CA ALA A 73 -18.26 22.99 11.38
C ALA A 73 -17.05 23.22 10.46
N ARG A 74 -16.14 24.12 10.82
CA ARG A 74 -14.90 24.34 10.08
C ARG A 74 -13.96 23.13 10.14
N LEU A 75 -13.83 22.49 11.28
CA LEU A 75 -13.00 21.29 11.43
C LEU A 75 -13.58 20.12 10.63
N ASP A 76 -14.88 19.93 10.63
CA ASP A 76 -15.53 18.89 9.82
C ASP A 76 -15.28 19.14 8.33
N GLN A 77 -15.43 20.38 7.84
CA GLN A 77 -15.13 20.73 6.45
C GLN A 77 -13.66 20.47 6.09
N GLN A 78 -12.72 20.79 6.98
CA GLN A 78 -11.29 20.52 6.76
C GLN A 78 -11.00 19.02 6.76
N LEU A 79 -11.67 18.25 7.61
CA LEU A 79 -11.53 16.79 7.64
C LEU A 79 -12.07 16.13 6.39
N ASP A 80 -13.22 16.59 5.88
CA ASP A 80 -13.81 16.11 4.62
C ASP A 80 -12.88 16.39 3.43
N GLU A 81 -12.29 17.59 3.38
CA GLU A 81 -11.32 17.96 2.35
C GLU A 81 -10.07 17.08 2.39
N LEU A 82 -9.49 16.87 3.58
CA LEU A 82 -8.33 15.98 3.75
C LEU A 82 -8.66 14.53 3.42
N GLU A 83 -9.87 14.07 3.71
CA GLU A 83 -10.30 12.72 3.35
C GLU A 83 -10.41 12.57 1.82
N HIS A 84 -10.95 13.57 1.14
CA HIS A 84 -10.96 13.62 -0.32
C HIS A 84 -9.54 13.57 -0.88
N GLN A 85 -8.66 14.47 -0.43
CA GLN A 85 -7.27 14.51 -0.89
C GLN A 85 -6.54 13.20 -0.66
N ARG A 86 -6.71 12.57 0.49
CA ARG A 86 -6.10 11.27 0.79
C ARG A 86 -6.64 10.14 -0.07
N ARG A 87 -7.90 10.19 -0.45
CA ARG A 87 -8.49 9.21 -1.36
C ARG A 87 -7.83 9.31 -2.74
N GLU A 88 -7.76 10.49 -3.32
CA GLU A 88 -7.16 10.70 -4.64
C GLU A 88 -5.67 10.30 -4.65
N VAL A 89 -4.91 10.70 -3.62
CA VAL A 89 -3.52 10.27 -3.46
C VAL A 89 -3.42 8.74 -3.35
N GLY A 90 -4.34 8.10 -2.64
CA GLY A 90 -4.41 6.64 -2.51
C GLY A 90 -4.72 5.95 -3.85
N GLU A 91 -5.59 6.52 -4.67
CA GLU A 91 -5.91 6.03 -6.01
C GLU A 91 -4.71 6.16 -6.94
N ALA A 92 -4.00 7.29 -6.90
CA ALA A 92 -2.75 7.48 -7.64
C ALA A 92 -1.65 6.51 -7.19
N ILE A 93 -1.47 6.26 -5.90
CA ILE A 93 -0.52 5.24 -5.39
C ILE A 93 -0.89 3.85 -5.90
N SER A 94 -2.17 3.49 -5.89
CA SER A 94 -2.63 2.18 -6.38
C SER A 94 -2.37 2.00 -7.87
N ALA A 95 -2.69 3.02 -8.66
CA ALA A 95 -2.42 3.02 -10.10
C ALA A 95 -0.92 2.97 -10.41
N GLY A 96 -0.11 3.72 -9.68
CA GLY A 96 1.35 3.73 -9.81
C GLY A 96 1.98 2.37 -9.50
N ARG A 97 1.57 1.70 -8.44
CA ARG A 97 2.03 0.34 -8.12
C ARG A 97 1.65 -0.68 -9.19
N THR A 98 0.47 -0.51 -9.80
CA THR A 98 0.05 -1.36 -10.92
C THR A 98 0.94 -1.13 -12.14
N ALA A 99 1.30 0.12 -12.42
CA ALA A 99 2.21 0.48 -13.51
C ALA A 99 3.64 -0.07 -13.25
N GLU A 100 4.19 0.09 -12.04
CA GLU A 100 5.47 -0.48 -11.61
C GLU A 100 5.50 -2.00 -11.82
N SER A 101 4.47 -2.72 -11.36
CA SER A 101 4.37 -4.17 -11.54
C SER A 101 4.32 -4.57 -13.02
N ALA A 102 3.62 -3.80 -13.86
CA ALA A 102 3.55 -4.06 -15.30
C ALA A 102 4.90 -3.80 -15.98
N LEU A 103 5.64 -2.77 -15.58
CA LEU A 103 7.00 -2.49 -16.08
C LEU A 103 8.00 -3.58 -15.66
N SER A 104 7.94 -4.04 -14.41
CA SER A 104 8.75 -5.16 -13.93
C SER A 104 8.53 -6.42 -14.76
N ALA A 105 7.27 -6.76 -15.08
CA ALA A 105 6.98 -7.92 -15.93
C ALA A 105 7.55 -7.79 -17.37
N VAL A 106 7.58 -6.56 -17.90
CA VAL A 106 8.23 -6.29 -19.20
C VAL A 106 9.75 -6.49 -19.11
N LEU A 107 10.39 -5.99 -18.04
CA LEU A 107 11.82 -6.17 -17.80
C LEU A 107 12.19 -7.64 -17.67
N ASP A 108 11.44 -8.43 -16.92
CA ASP A 108 11.64 -9.87 -16.76
C ASP A 108 11.55 -10.61 -18.11
N SER A 109 10.62 -10.20 -18.98
CA SER A 109 10.48 -10.77 -20.33
C SER A 109 11.62 -10.39 -21.25
N LEU A 110 12.15 -9.15 -21.15
CA LEU A 110 13.31 -8.69 -21.92
C LEU A 110 14.61 -9.36 -21.46
N ASP A 111 14.84 -9.51 -20.17
CA ASP A 111 15.96 -10.25 -19.58
C ASP A 111 15.99 -11.70 -20.09
N SER A 112 14.83 -12.37 -20.05
CA SER A 112 14.69 -13.72 -20.55
C SER A 112 15.05 -13.81 -22.05
N ALA A 113 14.63 -12.82 -22.85
CA ALA A 113 14.93 -12.77 -24.27
C ALA A 113 16.44 -12.52 -24.55
N GLU A 114 17.13 -11.76 -23.70
CA GLU A 114 18.58 -11.51 -23.81
C GLU A 114 19.40 -12.78 -23.48
N ASP A 115 19.05 -13.49 -22.44
CA ASP A 115 19.72 -14.75 -22.04
C ASP A 115 19.63 -15.80 -23.15
N TRP A 116 18.49 -15.93 -23.83
CA TRP A 116 18.31 -16.81 -24.96
C TRP A 116 19.10 -16.32 -26.22
N GLY A 117 19.29 -15.01 -26.37
CA GLY A 117 20.11 -14.43 -27.45
C GLY A 117 21.59 -14.77 -27.33
N THR A 118 22.13 -14.81 -26.13
CA THR A 118 23.53 -15.26 -25.87
C THR A 118 23.71 -16.76 -26.06
N TRP A 119 22.69 -17.57 -25.84
CA TRP A 119 22.70 -19.03 -26.03
C TRP A 119 22.70 -19.39 -27.55
N ASP A 120 22.05 -18.58 -28.41
CA ASP A 120 22.03 -18.77 -29.87
C ASP A 120 23.42 -18.56 -30.47
N MET A 121 24.24 -17.66 -29.92
CA MET A 121 25.66 -17.48 -30.31
C MET A 121 26.55 -18.69 -29.94
N LEU A 122 26.10 -19.57 -29.03
CA LEU A 122 26.82 -20.77 -28.59
C LEU A 122 26.33 -22.07 -29.27
N GLY A 123 25.46 -21.98 -30.29
CA GLY A 123 25.08 -23.12 -31.15
C GLY A 123 23.76 -23.80 -30.81
N GLY A 124 22.87 -23.15 -30.11
CA GLY A 124 21.51 -23.64 -29.77
C GLY A 124 20.51 -23.42 -30.91
N GLY A 125 20.43 -24.30 -31.86
CA GLY A 125 19.66 -24.28 -33.10
C GLY A 125 18.18 -23.83 -33.04
N LEU A 126 17.36 -24.27 -33.96
CA LEU A 126 15.96 -23.88 -34.26
C LEU A 126 15.02 -23.73 -33.06
N MET A 127 15.26 -24.44 -31.93
CA MET A 127 14.50 -24.37 -30.70
C MET A 127 14.73 -23.06 -29.92
N ALA A 128 15.98 -22.54 -29.93
CA ALA A 128 16.32 -21.27 -29.29
C ALA A 128 15.65 -20.08 -30.03
N THR A 129 15.54 -20.17 -31.34
CA THR A 129 14.87 -19.14 -32.15
C THR A 129 13.36 -19.09 -31.89
N MET A 130 12.69 -20.22 -31.70
CA MET A 130 11.25 -20.26 -31.35
C MET A 130 11.01 -19.68 -29.98
N ALA A 131 11.78 -20.09 -28.97
CA ALA A 131 11.64 -19.55 -27.60
C ALA A 131 11.89 -18.03 -27.53
N LYS A 132 12.89 -17.53 -28.29
CA LYS A 132 13.17 -16.10 -28.40
C LYS A 132 11.98 -15.31 -28.98
N HIS A 133 11.30 -15.87 -29.98
CA HIS A 133 10.12 -15.23 -30.57
C HIS A 133 8.95 -15.21 -29.57
N GLU A 134 8.74 -16.26 -28.80
CA GLU A 134 7.71 -16.33 -27.77
C GLU A 134 7.94 -15.28 -26.67
N HIS A 135 9.14 -15.16 -26.12
CA HIS A 135 9.49 -14.13 -25.12
C HIS A 135 9.42 -12.70 -25.66
N LEU A 136 9.75 -12.47 -26.93
CA LEU A 136 9.57 -11.16 -27.56
C LEU A 136 8.09 -10.80 -27.78
N ASP A 137 7.25 -11.78 -28.08
CA ASP A 137 5.82 -11.57 -28.23
C ASP A 137 5.14 -11.34 -26.86
N ASP A 138 5.60 -12.03 -25.81
CA ASP A 138 5.21 -11.77 -24.44
C ASP A 138 5.62 -10.37 -23.97
N ALA A 139 6.85 -9.95 -24.28
CA ALA A 139 7.31 -8.59 -23.98
C ALA A 139 6.47 -7.54 -24.70
N ARG A 140 6.11 -7.76 -25.96
CA ARG A 140 5.24 -6.86 -26.74
C ARG A 140 3.84 -6.75 -26.13
N ALA A 141 3.25 -7.88 -25.73
CA ALA A 141 1.95 -7.89 -25.06
C ALA A 141 2.01 -7.18 -23.71
N GLY A 142 3.09 -7.43 -22.95
CA GLY A 142 3.36 -6.79 -21.66
C GLY A 142 3.50 -5.27 -21.77
N ILE A 143 4.13 -4.77 -22.83
CA ILE A 143 4.26 -3.34 -23.10
C ILE A 143 2.92 -2.66 -23.31
N GLY A 144 2.03 -3.27 -24.10
CA GLY A 144 0.68 -2.71 -24.28
C GLY A 144 -0.08 -2.59 -22.95
N TRP A 145 0.07 -3.58 -22.10
CA TRP A 145 -0.48 -3.54 -20.74
C TRP A 145 0.20 -2.47 -19.87
N ALA A 146 1.52 -2.39 -19.86
CA ALA A 146 2.26 -1.36 -19.12
C ALA A 146 1.87 0.06 -19.57
N GLN A 147 1.69 0.29 -20.86
CA GLN A 147 1.19 1.56 -21.39
C GLN A 147 -0.18 1.91 -20.86
N GLN A 148 -1.11 0.95 -20.78
CA GLN A 148 -2.43 1.17 -20.23
C GLN A 148 -2.38 1.50 -18.73
N CYS A 149 -1.55 0.78 -17.97
CA CYS A 149 -1.34 1.05 -16.54
C CYS A 149 -0.74 2.43 -16.30
N LEU A 150 0.28 2.81 -17.07
CA LEU A 150 0.89 4.13 -17.01
C LEU A 150 -0.09 5.26 -17.40
N SER A 151 -0.91 5.03 -18.43
CA SER A 151 -1.95 6.00 -18.83
C SER A 151 -2.97 6.21 -17.72
N ARG A 152 -3.39 5.14 -17.03
CA ARG A 152 -4.23 5.26 -15.84
C ARG A 152 -3.53 6.01 -14.72
N PHE A 153 -2.28 5.68 -14.44
CA PHE A 153 -1.50 6.38 -13.41
C PHE A 153 -1.39 7.87 -13.70
N ARG A 154 -1.17 8.26 -14.96
CA ARG A 154 -1.18 9.66 -15.39
C ARG A 154 -2.52 10.36 -15.09
N THR A 155 -3.64 9.68 -15.33
CA THR A 155 -4.97 10.23 -15.04
C THR A 155 -5.14 10.50 -13.55
N GLU A 156 -4.86 9.52 -12.69
CA GLU A 156 -4.94 9.69 -11.23
C GLU A 156 -3.97 10.78 -10.71
N LEU A 157 -2.80 10.92 -11.34
CA LEU A 157 -1.87 12.00 -11.00
C LEU A 157 -2.38 13.39 -11.39
N ALA A 158 -3.16 13.48 -12.47
CA ALA A 158 -3.80 14.75 -12.86
C ALA A 158 -4.81 15.20 -11.79
N ASP A 159 -5.58 14.26 -11.25
CA ASP A 159 -6.53 14.54 -10.17
C ASP A 159 -5.82 15.03 -8.90
N VAL A 160 -4.67 14.41 -8.54
CA VAL A 160 -3.83 14.86 -7.42
C VAL A 160 -3.20 16.24 -7.67
N ARG A 161 -2.78 16.54 -8.91
CA ARG A 161 -2.20 17.84 -9.29
C ARG A 161 -3.20 18.97 -9.18
N ASP A 162 -4.44 18.70 -9.59
CA ASP A 162 -5.51 19.71 -9.61
C ASP A 162 -6.02 20.05 -8.20
N MET A 163 -5.64 19.26 -7.20
CA MET A 163 -5.77 19.65 -5.80
C MET A 163 -4.69 20.68 -5.42
N GLU A 164 -5.10 21.81 -4.87
CA GLU A 164 -4.19 22.83 -4.32
C GLU A 164 -3.48 22.32 -3.05
N ILE A 165 -2.67 21.26 -3.18
CA ILE A 165 -1.84 20.77 -2.06
C ILE A 165 -0.53 21.58 -2.06
N PRO A 166 -0.34 22.49 -1.10
CA PRO A 166 0.90 23.28 -1.02
C PRO A 166 2.06 22.34 -0.75
N GLN A 167 3.04 22.23 -1.60
CA GLN A 167 4.33 21.52 -1.42
C GLN A 167 4.62 20.38 -2.39
N VAL A 168 3.78 20.05 -3.38
CA VAL A 168 4.08 18.96 -4.31
C VAL A 168 4.14 19.45 -5.76
N GLN A 169 5.35 19.49 -6.33
CA GLN A 169 5.54 19.70 -7.77
C GLN A 169 5.44 18.37 -8.50
N ILE A 170 4.22 18.00 -8.89
CA ILE A 170 3.96 16.81 -9.74
C ILE A 170 4.17 17.15 -11.23
N GLY A 171 4.29 18.45 -11.57
CA GLY A 171 4.38 18.97 -12.93
C GLY A 171 5.50 18.35 -13.79
N GLU A 172 6.64 18.00 -13.19
CA GLU A 172 7.74 17.35 -13.90
C GLU A 172 7.41 15.93 -14.36
N PHE A 173 6.57 15.21 -13.61
CA PHE A 173 6.16 13.85 -14.00
C PHE A 173 5.14 13.87 -15.14
N ALA A 174 4.19 14.79 -15.13
CA ALA A 174 3.24 14.94 -16.21
C ALA A 174 3.94 15.24 -17.54
N THR A 175 4.95 16.13 -17.52
CA THR A 175 5.79 16.44 -18.70
C THR A 175 6.62 15.23 -19.14
N PHE A 176 7.17 14.46 -18.19
CA PHE A 176 7.91 13.24 -18.48
C PHE A 176 6.99 12.16 -19.05
N ALA A 177 5.80 11.96 -18.48
CA ALA A 177 4.82 11.01 -18.97
C ALA A 177 4.41 11.34 -20.41
N ASP A 178 4.11 12.61 -20.71
CA ASP A 178 3.77 13.06 -22.07
C ASP A 178 4.89 12.77 -23.07
N TYR A 179 6.15 13.10 -22.75
CA TYR A 179 7.31 12.82 -23.60
C TYR A 179 7.50 11.31 -23.82
N PHE A 180 7.31 10.52 -22.80
CA PHE A 180 7.52 9.08 -22.83
C PHE A 180 6.41 8.36 -23.61
N PHE A 181 5.15 8.79 -23.45
CA PHE A 181 4.00 8.19 -24.14
C PHE A 181 4.00 8.51 -25.65
N ASP A 182 4.43 9.70 -26.06
CA ASP A 182 4.37 10.12 -27.46
C ASP A 182 5.57 9.63 -28.31
N GLY A 183 6.73 9.42 -27.72
CA GLY A 183 7.96 9.15 -28.47
C GLY A 183 8.54 7.75 -28.29
N PHE A 184 8.78 7.33 -27.06
CA PHE A 184 9.63 6.18 -26.77
C PHE A 184 9.05 4.84 -27.24
N PHE A 185 7.76 4.58 -27.02
CA PHE A 185 7.15 3.31 -27.41
C PHE A 185 6.95 3.18 -28.91
N THR A 186 6.74 4.28 -29.62
CA THR A 186 6.60 4.29 -31.08
C THR A 186 7.94 4.04 -31.78
N ASP A 187 9.01 4.65 -31.29
CA ASP A 187 10.37 4.50 -31.86
C ASP A 187 10.98 3.13 -31.53
N TRP A 188 10.70 2.58 -30.33
CA TRP A 188 11.16 1.24 -29.96
C TRP A 188 10.55 0.13 -30.81
N TYR A 189 9.27 0.24 -31.16
CA TYR A 189 8.59 -0.73 -32.04
C TYR A 189 9.27 -0.86 -33.39
N ILE A 190 9.96 0.18 -33.86
CA ILE A 190 10.60 0.26 -35.17
C ILE A 190 12.06 -0.21 -35.13
N GLN A 191 12.80 -0.09 -34.04
CA GLN A 191 14.28 -0.26 -34.01
C GLN A 191 14.85 -1.53 -33.36
N SER A 192 14.05 -2.46 -32.83
CA SER A 192 14.43 -3.86 -32.45
C SER A 192 15.77 -4.06 -31.71
N ARG A 193 16.19 -3.22 -30.79
CA ARG A 193 17.34 -3.48 -29.93
C ARG A 193 16.86 -3.72 -28.52
N ILE A 194 16.96 -4.97 -28.03
CA ILE A 194 16.50 -5.40 -26.68
C ILE A 194 17.13 -4.52 -25.60
N ASN A 195 18.44 -4.25 -25.67
CA ASN A 195 19.17 -3.46 -24.67
C ASN A 195 18.76 -1.97 -24.62
N ASP A 196 18.30 -1.41 -25.73
CA ASP A 196 17.81 -0.03 -25.75
C ASP A 196 16.39 0.04 -25.16
N ALA A 197 15.59 -1.00 -25.40
CA ALA A 197 14.27 -1.16 -24.79
C ALA A 197 14.35 -1.33 -23.27
N GLN A 198 15.24 -2.20 -22.80
CA GLN A 198 15.44 -2.46 -21.37
C GLN A 198 15.81 -1.19 -20.63
N ARG A 199 16.84 -0.46 -21.09
CA ARG A 199 17.24 0.83 -20.50
C ARG A 199 16.12 1.87 -20.47
N GLY A 200 15.28 1.88 -21.49
CA GLY A 200 14.13 2.75 -21.53
C GLY A 200 13.07 2.39 -20.52
N VAL A 201 12.72 1.11 -20.38
CA VAL A 201 11.75 0.63 -19.39
C VAL A 201 12.28 0.87 -17.97
N GLU A 202 13.58 0.61 -17.73
CA GLU A 202 14.24 0.90 -16.44
C GLU A 202 14.17 2.38 -16.06
N ALA A 203 14.36 3.28 -17.03
CA ALA A 203 14.27 4.72 -16.79
C ALA A 203 12.84 5.15 -16.40
N VAL A 204 11.82 4.54 -17.03
CA VAL A 204 10.41 4.79 -16.66
C VAL A 204 10.10 4.23 -15.28
N ASP A 205 10.50 3.00 -15.02
CA ASP A 205 10.28 2.34 -13.73
C ASP A 205 10.89 3.16 -12.59
N SER A 206 12.15 3.58 -12.75
CA SER A 206 12.82 4.46 -11.79
C SER A 206 12.02 5.75 -11.53
N ARG A 207 11.43 6.34 -12.56
CA ARG A 207 10.64 7.56 -12.44
C ARG A 207 9.29 7.32 -11.79
N VAL A 208 8.63 6.19 -12.09
CA VAL A 208 7.40 5.76 -11.40
C VAL A 208 7.68 5.57 -9.91
N CYS A 209 8.78 4.91 -9.55
CA CYS A 209 9.22 4.74 -8.15
C CYS A 209 9.44 6.07 -7.43
N GLU A 210 10.10 7.06 -8.09
CA GLU A 210 10.28 8.40 -7.51
C GLU A 210 8.94 9.08 -7.19
N VAL A 211 7.99 9.01 -8.13
CA VAL A 211 6.66 9.61 -7.94
C VAL A 211 5.88 8.88 -6.85
N LEU A 212 5.94 7.54 -6.82
CA LEU A 212 5.32 6.75 -5.76
C LEU A 212 5.86 7.12 -4.37
N ASN A 213 7.16 7.31 -4.23
CA ASN A 213 7.77 7.76 -2.97
C ASN A 213 7.25 9.14 -2.55
N ARG A 214 7.09 10.07 -3.48
CA ARG A 214 6.51 11.40 -3.22
C ARG A 214 5.05 11.31 -2.79
N LEU A 215 4.23 10.50 -3.47
CA LEU A 215 2.83 10.29 -3.13
C LEU A 215 2.66 9.65 -1.74
N GLN A 216 3.48 8.67 -1.40
CA GLN A 216 3.48 8.04 -0.08
C GLN A 216 3.86 9.04 1.03
N TRP A 217 4.86 9.87 0.80
CA TRP A 217 5.22 10.95 1.72
C TRP A 217 4.05 11.93 1.88
N MET A 218 3.37 12.28 0.80
CA MET A 218 2.21 13.15 0.82
C MET A 218 1.04 12.54 1.60
N ASP A 219 0.68 11.27 1.36
CA ASP A 219 -0.36 10.59 2.14
C ASP A 219 -0.03 10.59 3.63
N GLN A 220 1.24 10.36 3.98
CA GLN A 220 1.68 10.42 5.37
C GLN A 220 1.46 11.81 5.97
N LYS A 221 1.79 12.89 5.25
CA LYS A 221 1.59 14.27 5.72
C LYS A 221 0.12 14.61 5.90
N LEU A 222 -0.72 14.26 4.93
CA LEU A 222 -2.17 14.43 5.02
C LEU A 222 -2.76 13.63 6.20
N ALA A 223 -2.25 12.41 6.45
CA ALA A 223 -2.66 11.60 7.59
C ALA A 223 -2.26 12.23 8.93
N GLU A 224 -1.07 12.80 9.03
CA GLU A 224 -0.61 13.51 10.24
C GLU A 224 -1.50 14.73 10.53
N GLU A 225 -1.83 15.53 9.51
CA GLU A 225 -2.73 16.68 9.61
C GLU A 225 -4.14 16.26 9.99
N GLN A 226 -4.71 15.26 9.31
CA GLN A 226 -6.03 14.72 9.61
C GLN A 226 -6.12 14.24 11.08
N ASN A 227 -5.09 13.55 11.57
CA ASN A 227 -5.03 13.10 12.96
C ASN A 227 -4.92 14.28 13.94
N GLY A 228 -4.28 15.37 13.56
CA GLY A 228 -4.22 16.62 14.32
C GLY A 228 -5.62 17.23 14.48
N LEU A 229 -6.33 17.41 13.37
CA LEU A 229 -7.68 17.98 13.36
C LEU A 229 -8.70 17.07 14.10
N LYS A 230 -8.60 15.75 13.95
CA LYS A 230 -9.44 14.80 14.72
C LYS A 230 -9.25 14.96 16.24
N ARG A 231 -8.00 15.12 16.70
CA ARG A 231 -7.70 15.37 18.12
C ARG A 231 -8.22 16.72 18.60
N GLU A 232 -8.12 17.76 17.78
CA GLU A 232 -8.67 19.08 18.09
C GLU A 232 -10.19 18.99 18.21
N ARG A 233 -10.88 18.36 17.24
CA ARG A 233 -12.31 18.12 17.24
C ARG A 233 -12.78 17.38 18.50
N GLU A 234 -12.11 16.26 18.85
CA GLU A 234 -12.42 15.50 20.06
C GLU A 234 -12.22 16.32 21.33
N SER A 235 -11.13 17.11 21.40
CA SER A 235 -10.86 17.99 22.53
C SER A 235 -11.96 19.06 22.72
N LEU A 236 -12.46 19.66 21.63
CA LEU A 236 -13.56 20.61 21.68
C LEU A 236 -14.85 19.94 22.18
N LEU A 237 -15.17 18.75 21.68
CA LEU A 237 -16.34 17.98 22.10
C LEU A 237 -16.29 17.60 23.57
N LEU A 238 -15.12 17.28 24.10
CA LEU A 238 -14.95 16.91 25.51
C LEU A 238 -15.03 18.14 26.44
N ARG A 239 -14.44 19.28 26.04
CA ARG A 239 -14.39 20.50 26.87
C ARG A 239 -15.73 21.22 26.97
N SER A 240 -16.57 21.17 25.95
CA SER A 240 -17.88 21.82 25.92
C SER A 240 -18.90 21.22 26.92
N SER A 241 -18.49 20.26 27.77
CA SER A 241 -19.31 19.67 28.82
C SER A 241 -19.19 20.37 30.20
N GLY A 242 -18.36 21.42 30.32
CA GLY A 242 -17.95 21.99 31.59
C GLY A 242 -18.22 23.49 31.81
N SER A 243 -19.02 24.11 30.94
CA SER A 243 -19.32 25.54 31.06
C SER A 243 -20.83 25.77 31.12
N ASP A 244 -21.43 25.47 32.25
CA ASP A 244 -22.66 26.07 32.81
C ASP A 244 -22.42 26.40 34.27
#